data_098ae5eb7cdcb1995a4fe01a44401ac8
#
_entry.id   098ae5eb7cdcb1995a4fe01a44401ac8
#
_cell.length_a   1.000
_cell.length_b   1.000
_cell.length_c   1.000
_cell.angle_alpha   90.00
_cell.angle_beta   90.00
_cell.angle_gamma   90.00
#
_symmetry.space_group_name_H-M   'P 1'
#
loop_
_entity.id
_entity.type
_entity.pdbx_description
1 polymer ?
#
loop_
_entity_poly.entity_id
_entity_poly.type
_entity_poly.pdbx_seq_one_letter_code
_entity_poly.pdbx_strand_id
1 'polypeptide(L)'
;MARTNTREEIIRKGAELIHAQGFNATGLQQILQAAAIPKGSFYFYFKSKEDFGLEIINYFNSTISGVLANYLGDKKIPPIERVEKLFEFFETVYQNNGYTLGCPIGNLSLELADTNDRLRAHLDGVIKSLIAQIESCLQEAQLDKSIPANLNPADVARFIFYGFEGALLHMKVVKNIEPFRVFRSCLKGYLTNTKASKKKSRV
;
A
#
# COMPACT_ATOMS: atom_id res chain seq x y z
N MET A 1 -27.32 15.97 -6.83
CA MET A 1 -26.80 14.88 -5.94
C MET A 1 -26.62 13.52 -6.63
N ALA A 2 -27.44 13.09 -7.61
CA ALA A 2 -27.32 11.77 -8.26
C ALA A 2 -26.02 11.50 -9.07
N ARG A 3 -25.42 12.50 -9.73
CA ARG A 3 -24.28 12.30 -10.64
C ARG A 3 -22.93 12.01 -9.95
N THR A 4 -22.67 12.64 -8.82
CA THR A 4 -21.43 12.44 -8.05
C THR A 4 -21.39 11.02 -7.44
N ASN A 5 -22.51 10.57 -6.95
CA ASN A 5 -22.67 9.22 -6.39
C ASN A 5 -22.43 8.11 -7.45
N THR A 6 -22.87 8.32 -8.69
CA THR A 6 -22.73 7.31 -9.77
C THR A 6 -21.25 7.11 -10.20
N ARG A 7 -20.46 8.19 -10.34
CA ARG A 7 -19.04 8.09 -10.71
C ARG A 7 -18.23 7.37 -9.63
N GLU A 8 -18.45 7.73 -8.39
CA GLU A 8 -17.82 7.11 -7.23
C GLU A 8 -18.17 5.62 -7.13
N GLU A 9 -19.43 5.26 -7.39
CA GLU A 9 -19.87 3.86 -7.38
C GLU A 9 -19.20 3.04 -8.50
N ILE A 10 -19.01 3.60 -9.70
CA ILE A 10 -18.26 2.94 -10.78
C ILE A 10 -16.81 2.71 -10.35
N ILE A 11 -16.15 3.71 -9.74
CA ILE A 11 -14.79 3.59 -9.24
C ILE A 11 -14.71 2.50 -8.17
N ARG A 12 -15.59 2.54 -7.18
CA ARG A 12 -15.62 1.57 -6.07
C ARG A 12 -15.80 0.14 -6.58
N LYS A 13 -16.80 -0.09 -7.43
CA LYS A 13 -17.06 -1.42 -8.00
C LYS A 13 -15.94 -1.88 -8.94
N GLY A 14 -15.38 -0.96 -9.72
CA GLY A 14 -14.23 -1.25 -10.55
C GLY A 14 -12.99 -1.60 -9.73
N ALA A 15 -12.75 -0.90 -8.63
CA ALA A 15 -11.64 -1.19 -7.73
C ALA A 15 -11.79 -2.59 -7.10
N GLU A 16 -12.99 -2.98 -6.64
CA GLU A 16 -13.27 -4.31 -6.11
C GLU A 16 -12.94 -5.41 -7.14
N LEU A 17 -13.42 -5.26 -8.38
CA LEU A 17 -13.17 -6.22 -9.46
C LEU A 17 -11.68 -6.27 -9.86
N ILE A 18 -11.06 -5.11 -10.05
CA ILE A 18 -9.66 -5.00 -10.45
C ILE A 18 -8.73 -5.57 -9.37
N HIS A 19 -9.03 -5.36 -8.10
CA HIS A 19 -8.23 -5.95 -7.02
C HIS A 19 -8.34 -7.48 -7.00
N ALA A 20 -9.50 -8.03 -7.36
CA ALA A 20 -9.74 -9.46 -7.36
C ALA A 20 -9.13 -10.19 -8.56
N GLN A 21 -9.20 -9.61 -9.75
CA GLN A 21 -8.88 -10.32 -11.00
C GLN A 21 -7.83 -9.62 -11.90
N GLY A 22 -7.37 -8.42 -11.53
CA GLY A 22 -6.41 -7.62 -12.28
C GLY A 22 -7.09 -6.60 -13.22
N PHE A 23 -6.32 -5.56 -13.61
CA PHE A 23 -6.80 -4.47 -14.45
C PHE A 23 -7.06 -4.91 -15.89
N ASN A 24 -6.11 -5.67 -16.47
CA ASN A 24 -6.22 -6.11 -17.87
C ASN A 24 -7.35 -7.13 -18.05
N ALA A 25 -7.54 -8.04 -17.08
CA ALA A 25 -8.60 -9.04 -17.10
C ALA A 25 -9.99 -8.47 -16.81
N THR A 26 -10.08 -7.24 -16.27
CA THR A 26 -11.37 -6.61 -15.95
C THR A 26 -11.91 -5.84 -17.15
N GLY A 27 -13.02 -6.33 -17.72
CA GLY A 27 -13.72 -5.68 -18.84
C GLY A 27 -14.60 -4.53 -18.37
N LEU A 28 -14.73 -3.47 -19.21
CA LEU A 28 -15.60 -2.32 -18.92
C LEU A 28 -17.06 -2.73 -18.69
N GLN A 29 -17.54 -3.74 -19.40
CA GLN A 29 -18.91 -4.22 -19.26
C GLN A 29 -19.14 -4.86 -17.87
N GLN A 30 -18.15 -5.57 -17.34
CA GLN A 30 -18.23 -6.17 -15.99
C GLN A 30 -18.34 -5.07 -14.93
N ILE A 31 -17.54 -3.99 -15.06
CA ILE A 31 -17.56 -2.85 -14.16
C ILE A 31 -18.93 -2.18 -14.15
N LEU A 32 -19.47 -1.87 -15.33
CA LEU A 32 -20.76 -1.21 -15.47
C LEU A 32 -21.91 -2.10 -14.95
N GLN A 33 -21.85 -3.39 -15.21
CA GLN A 33 -22.83 -4.36 -14.69
C GLN A 33 -22.78 -4.42 -13.16
N ALA A 34 -21.57 -4.48 -12.57
CA ALA A 34 -21.40 -4.48 -11.12
C ALA A 34 -21.87 -3.18 -10.45
N ALA A 35 -21.75 -2.05 -11.15
CA ALA A 35 -22.24 -0.75 -10.71
C ALA A 35 -23.72 -0.48 -11.04
N ALA A 36 -24.41 -1.43 -11.69
CA ALA A 36 -25.80 -1.30 -12.16
C ALA A 36 -26.00 -0.09 -13.14
N ILE A 37 -25.02 0.19 -14.00
CA ILE A 37 -24.98 1.32 -14.92
C ILE A 37 -25.16 0.84 -16.38
N PRO A 38 -25.95 1.55 -17.22
CA PRO A 38 -26.13 1.21 -18.63
C PRO A 38 -24.81 1.21 -19.42
N LYS A 39 -24.66 0.28 -20.38
CA LYS A 39 -23.42 0.06 -21.16
C LYS A 39 -22.84 1.33 -21.81
N GLY A 40 -23.67 2.25 -22.29
CA GLY A 40 -23.24 3.49 -22.96
C GLY A 40 -22.70 4.58 -22.02
N SER A 41 -22.84 4.41 -20.70
CA SER A 41 -22.58 5.49 -19.74
C SER A 41 -21.11 5.62 -19.33
N PHE A 42 -20.25 4.63 -19.60
CA PHE A 42 -18.84 4.67 -19.15
C PHE A 42 -18.11 5.93 -19.69
N TYR A 43 -18.18 6.14 -20.99
CA TYR A 43 -17.48 7.25 -21.68
C TYR A 43 -18.04 8.65 -21.33
N PHE A 44 -19.18 8.68 -20.63
CA PHE A 44 -19.69 9.92 -20.04
C PHE A 44 -18.87 10.33 -18.80
N TYR A 45 -18.33 9.34 -18.06
CA TYR A 45 -17.57 9.57 -16.82
C TYR A 45 -16.05 9.52 -17.02
N PHE A 46 -15.56 8.68 -17.94
CA PHE A 46 -14.14 8.43 -18.17
C PHE A 46 -13.84 8.41 -19.66
N LYS A 47 -12.81 9.15 -20.08
CA LYS A 47 -12.44 9.27 -21.50
C LYS A 47 -11.91 7.96 -22.09
N SER A 48 -11.28 7.12 -21.25
CA SER A 48 -10.66 5.86 -21.63
C SER A 48 -10.59 4.89 -20.45
N LYS A 49 -10.28 3.61 -20.70
CA LYS A 49 -9.96 2.65 -19.65
C LYS A 49 -8.69 3.08 -18.87
N GLU A 50 -7.75 3.74 -19.54
CA GLU A 50 -6.54 4.29 -18.92
C GLU A 50 -6.87 5.42 -17.93
N ASP A 51 -7.71 6.40 -18.32
CA ASP A 51 -8.17 7.44 -17.40
C ASP A 51 -8.90 6.85 -16.19
N PHE A 52 -9.70 5.81 -16.43
CA PHE A 52 -10.30 5.04 -15.33
C PHE A 52 -9.25 4.37 -14.44
N GLY A 53 -8.18 3.83 -15.03
CA GLY A 53 -7.05 3.25 -14.31
C GLY A 53 -6.39 4.24 -13.34
N LEU A 54 -6.22 5.50 -13.75
CA LEU A 54 -5.72 6.56 -12.86
C LEU A 54 -6.65 6.78 -11.66
N GLU A 55 -7.97 6.78 -11.89
CA GLU A 55 -8.94 6.93 -10.80
C GLU A 55 -8.94 5.73 -9.84
N ILE A 56 -8.73 4.53 -10.36
CA ILE A 56 -8.57 3.31 -9.54
C ILE A 56 -7.31 3.41 -8.67
N ILE A 57 -6.18 3.86 -9.24
CA ILE A 57 -4.95 4.07 -8.48
C ILE A 57 -5.15 5.14 -7.40
N ASN A 58 -5.83 6.26 -7.73
CA ASN A 58 -6.17 7.30 -6.76
C ASN A 58 -7.07 6.79 -5.64
N TYR A 59 -8.05 5.96 -5.95
CA TYR A 59 -8.95 5.35 -4.98
C TYR A 59 -8.16 4.48 -3.97
N PHE A 60 -7.30 3.61 -4.47
CA PHE A 60 -6.47 2.78 -3.59
C PHE A 60 -5.46 3.60 -2.80
N ASN A 61 -4.83 4.60 -3.42
CA ASN A 61 -3.94 5.52 -2.72
C ASN A 61 -4.65 6.23 -1.56
N SER A 62 -5.83 6.78 -1.83
CA SER A 62 -6.63 7.46 -0.80
C SER A 62 -6.97 6.52 0.37
N THR A 63 -7.37 5.28 0.05
CA THR A 63 -7.71 4.26 1.06
C THR A 63 -6.49 3.90 1.91
N ILE A 64 -5.35 3.59 1.28
CA ILE A 64 -4.12 3.20 1.98
C ILE A 64 -3.55 4.39 2.76
N SER A 65 -3.47 5.58 2.14
CA SER A 65 -3.00 6.79 2.83
C SER A 65 -3.86 7.15 4.04
N GLY A 66 -5.17 6.93 3.95
CA GLY A 66 -6.07 7.10 5.09
C GLY A 66 -5.74 6.15 6.25
N VAL A 67 -5.43 4.89 5.95
CA VAL A 67 -4.98 3.92 6.95
C VAL A 67 -3.63 4.35 7.55
N LEU A 68 -2.64 4.70 6.70
CA LEU A 68 -1.33 5.17 7.18
C LEU A 68 -1.48 6.40 8.07
N ALA A 69 -2.26 7.40 7.66
CA ALA A 69 -2.49 8.61 8.43
C ALA A 69 -3.14 8.32 9.80
N ASN A 70 -4.11 7.41 9.83
CA ASN A 70 -4.79 7.02 11.06
C ASN A 70 -3.85 6.36 12.08
N TYR A 71 -2.97 5.47 11.62
CA TYR A 71 -2.06 4.76 12.52
C TYR A 71 -0.76 5.54 12.78
N LEU A 72 -0.09 6.04 11.73
CA LEU A 72 1.19 6.72 11.86
C LEU A 72 1.06 8.16 12.33
N GLY A 73 -0.13 8.77 12.19
CA GLY A 73 -0.40 10.16 12.57
C GLY A 73 -0.80 10.37 14.03
N ASP A 74 -1.12 9.32 14.79
CA ASP A 74 -1.56 9.45 16.19
C ASP A 74 -0.39 9.83 17.12
N LYS A 75 -0.22 11.12 17.36
CA LYS A 75 0.86 11.67 18.20
C LYS A 75 0.75 11.32 19.69
N LYS A 76 -0.33 10.70 20.14
CA LYS A 76 -0.47 10.21 21.52
C LYS A 76 0.28 8.91 21.75
N ILE A 77 0.68 8.22 20.67
CA ILE A 77 1.35 6.93 20.69
C ILE A 77 2.80 7.12 20.24
N PRO A 78 3.80 6.50 20.92
CA PRO A 78 5.19 6.54 20.47
C PRO A 78 5.37 6.07 19.02
N PRO A 79 6.26 6.66 18.22
CA PRO A 79 6.35 6.40 16.77
C PRO A 79 6.52 4.92 16.40
N ILE A 80 7.38 4.18 17.11
CA ILE A 80 7.59 2.75 16.83
C ILE A 80 6.36 1.92 17.15
N GLU A 81 5.64 2.25 18.21
CA GLU A 81 4.39 1.58 18.55
C GLU A 81 3.32 1.85 17.50
N ARG A 82 3.29 3.03 16.88
CA ARG A 82 2.41 3.35 15.73
C ARG A 82 2.68 2.42 14.54
N VAL A 83 3.96 2.19 14.23
CA VAL A 83 4.37 1.24 13.18
C VAL A 83 3.95 -0.19 13.52
N GLU A 84 4.13 -0.63 14.77
CA GLU A 84 3.68 -1.96 15.22
C GLU A 84 2.17 -2.12 15.08
N LYS A 85 1.38 -1.15 15.54
CA LYS A 85 -0.10 -1.15 15.43
C LYS A 85 -0.59 -1.15 13.98
N LEU A 86 0.10 -0.44 13.09
CA LEU A 86 -0.20 -0.48 11.65
C LEU A 86 -0.06 -1.90 11.10
N PHE A 87 1.02 -2.60 11.45
CA PHE A 87 1.22 -3.98 10.99
C PHE A 87 0.28 -4.98 11.66
N GLU A 88 -0.14 -4.76 12.90
CA GLU A 88 -1.18 -5.57 13.56
C GLU A 88 -2.53 -5.43 12.85
N PHE A 89 -2.87 -4.22 12.45
CA PHE A 89 -4.04 -3.97 11.63
C PHE A 89 -3.98 -4.74 10.30
N PHE A 90 -2.86 -4.63 9.55
CA PHE A 90 -2.72 -5.36 8.29
C PHE A 90 -2.73 -6.88 8.48
N GLU A 91 -2.11 -7.41 9.54
CA GLU A 91 -2.19 -8.84 9.86
C GLU A 91 -3.65 -9.29 10.01
N THR A 92 -4.45 -8.53 10.76
CA THR A 92 -5.88 -8.80 10.94
C THR A 92 -6.64 -8.73 9.62
N VAL A 93 -6.39 -7.72 8.79
CA VAL A 93 -7.02 -7.57 7.46
C VAL A 93 -6.73 -8.79 6.58
N TYR A 94 -5.48 -9.22 6.49
CA TYR A 94 -5.09 -10.35 5.63
C TYR A 94 -5.60 -11.69 6.15
N GLN A 95 -5.64 -11.89 7.47
CA GLN A 95 -6.28 -13.08 8.06
C GLN A 95 -7.75 -13.16 7.72
N ASN A 96 -8.48 -12.04 7.89
CA ASN A 96 -9.93 -11.98 7.59
C ASN A 96 -10.24 -12.17 6.10
N ASN A 97 -9.31 -11.79 5.22
CA ASN A 97 -9.45 -11.98 3.76
C ASN A 97 -8.91 -13.33 3.26
N GLY A 98 -8.58 -14.27 4.14
CA GLY A 98 -8.06 -15.59 3.76
C GLY A 98 -6.74 -15.53 2.99
N TYR A 99 -5.89 -14.55 3.30
CA TYR A 99 -4.57 -14.35 2.69
C TYR A 99 -4.62 -14.14 1.17
N THR A 100 -5.67 -13.48 0.69
CA THR A 100 -5.89 -13.16 -0.72
C THR A 100 -5.66 -11.68 -1.00
N LEU A 101 -5.82 -11.28 -2.25
CA LEU A 101 -5.78 -9.91 -2.78
C LEU A 101 -4.38 -9.26 -2.72
N GLY A 102 -3.71 -9.18 -1.56
CA GLY A 102 -2.43 -8.49 -1.40
C GLY A 102 -2.57 -6.96 -1.47
N CYS A 103 -1.47 -6.26 -1.76
CA CYS A 103 -1.48 -4.82 -1.97
C CYS A 103 -2.01 -4.46 -3.36
N PRO A 104 -3.08 -3.66 -3.48
CA PRO A 104 -3.60 -3.27 -4.80
C PRO A 104 -2.62 -2.42 -5.60
N ILE A 105 -1.82 -1.56 -4.96
CA ILE A 105 -0.78 -0.75 -5.64
C ILE A 105 0.34 -1.64 -6.14
N GLY A 106 0.82 -2.60 -5.35
CA GLY A 106 1.81 -3.59 -5.78
C GLY A 106 1.31 -4.44 -6.95
N ASN A 107 0.07 -4.96 -6.88
CA ASN A 107 -0.54 -5.75 -7.95
C ASN A 107 -0.63 -4.94 -9.26
N LEU A 108 -1.12 -3.70 -9.21
CA LEU A 108 -1.21 -2.81 -10.38
C LEU A 108 0.17 -2.45 -10.94
N SER A 109 1.17 -2.29 -10.08
CA SER A 109 2.54 -2.01 -10.51
C SER A 109 3.13 -3.18 -11.30
N LEU A 110 2.96 -4.42 -10.84
CA LEU A 110 3.42 -5.63 -11.54
C LEU A 110 2.70 -5.82 -12.89
N GLU A 111 1.45 -5.42 -13.00
CA GLU A 111 0.64 -5.63 -14.19
C GLU A 111 0.84 -4.54 -15.26
N LEU A 112 1.07 -3.29 -14.85
CA LEU A 112 0.96 -2.14 -15.73
C LEU A 112 2.28 -1.41 -16.01
N ALA A 113 3.33 -1.60 -15.19
CA ALA A 113 4.53 -0.78 -15.28
C ALA A 113 5.29 -0.97 -16.61
N ASP A 114 5.26 -2.17 -17.19
CA ASP A 114 5.95 -2.46 -18.46
C ASP A 114 5.10 -2.15 -19.70
N THR A 115 3.80 -1.91 -19.52
CA THR A 115 2.84 -1.80 -20.64
C THR A 115 2.21 -0.41 -20.79
N ASN A 116 2.31 0.45 -19.77
CA ASN A 116 1.68 1.77 -19.78
C ASN A 116 2.50 2.80 -19.01
N ASP A 117 3.21 3.67 -19.73
CA ASP A 117 4.08 4.70 -19.16
C ASP A 117 3.35 5.71 -18.27
N ARG A 118 2.12 6.06 -18.61
CA ARG A 118 1.33 7.04 -17.85
C ARG A 118 0.89 6.47 -16.51
N LEU A 119 0.39 5.24 -16.50
CA LEU A 119 0.01 4.54 -15.27
C LEU A 119 1.24 4.22 -14.42
N ARG A 120 2.37 3.82 -15.05
CA ARG A 120 3.65 3.62 -14.36
C ARG A 120 4.11 4.87 -13.62
N ALA A 121 4.13 6.02 -14.29
CA ALA A 121 4.56 7.28 -13.67
C ALA A 121 3.65 7.67 -12.50
N HIS A 122 2.34 7.41 -12.62
CA HIS A 122 1.39 7.69 -11.55
C HIS A 122 1.58 6.76 -10.35
N LEU A 123 1.77 5.45 -10.60
CA LEU A 123 2.08 4.45 -9.57
C LEU A 123 3.38 4.78 -8.81
N ASP A 124 4.43 5.21 -9.52
CA ASP A 124 5.69 5.66 -8.89
C ASP A 124 5.46 6.85 -7.94
N GLY A 125 4.66 7.84 -8.36
CA GLY A 125 4.26 8.96 -7.50
C GLY A 125 3.51 8.51 -6.25
N VAL A 126 2.58 7.57 -6.40
CA VAL A 126 1.81 6.99 -5.28
C VAL A 126 2.74 6.24 -4.31
N ILE A 127 3.61 5.36 -4.82
CA ILE A 127 4.56 4.60 -4.00
C ILE A 127 5.46 5.55 -3.21
N LYS A 128 6.00 6.59 -3.85
CA LYS A 128 6.82 7.62 -3.18
C LYS A 128 6.04 8.32 -2.06
N SER A 129 4.77 8.64 -2.30
CA SER A 129 3.90 9.26 -1.29
C SER A 129 3.64 8.36 -0.09
N LEU A 130 3.40 7.06 -0.31
CA LEU A 130 3.21 6.09 0.77
C LEU A 130 4.49 5.90 1.60
N ILE A 131 5.66 5.80 0.93
CA ILE A 131 6.96 5.73 1.59
C ILE A 131 7.23 6.98 2.44
N ALA A 132 6.92 8.17 1.92
CA ALA A 132 7.12 9.42 2.64
C ALA A 132 6.30 9.51 3.95
N GLN A 133 5.11 8.92 4.00
CA GLN A 133 4.31 8.85 5.23
C GLN A 133 4.99 7.96 6.30
N ILE A 134 5.58 6.83 5.89
CA ILE A 134 6.35 5.95 6.77
C ILE A 134 7.61 6.68 7.24
N GLU A 135 8.33 7.34 6.33
CA GLU A 135 9.54 8.11 6.63
C GLU A 135 9.28 9.18 7.69
N SER A 136 8.18 9.93 7.55
CA SER A 136 7.81 10.96 8.54
C SER A 136 7.67 10.39 9.95
N CYS A 137 7.06 9.22 10.11
CA CYS A 137 6.94 8.55 11.40
C CYS A 137 8.32 8.09 11.94
N LEU A 138 9.21 7.61 11.06
CA LEU A 138 10.56 7.18 11.45
C LEU A 138 11.46 8.37 11.81
N GLN A 139 11.28 9.53 11.18
CA GLN A 139 11.97 10.77 11.57
C GLN A 139 11.59 11.17 13.01
N GLU A 140 10.32 11.06 13.39
CA GLU A 140 9.88 11.26 14.76
C GLU A 140 10.51 10.24 15.71
N ALA A 141 10.57 8.95 15.31
CA ALA A 141 11.22 7.90 16.08
C ALA A 141 12.73 8.14 16.28
N GLN A 142 13.38 8.82 15.33
CA GLN A 142 14.78 9.21 15.48
C GLN A 142 14.94 10.39 16.43
N LEU A 143 14.04 11.37 16.38
CA LEU A 143 14.05 12.53 17.27
C LEU A 143 13.79 12.14 18.73
N ASP A 144 12.89 11.21 19.01
CA ASP A 144 12.62 10.71 20.34
C ASP A 144 13.58 9.59 20.81
N LYS A 145 14.56 9.24 19.95
CA LYS A 145 15.60 8.22 20.19
C LYS A 145 15.05 6.78 20.34
N SER A 146 13.88 6.49 19.82
CA SER A 146 13.33 5.13 19.84
C SER A 146 13.91 4.23 18.74
N ILE A 147 14.63 4.84 17.74
CA ILE A 147 15.47 4.11 16.79
C ILE A 147 16.92 4.65 16.80
N PRO A 148 17.91 3.84 16.37
CA PRO A 148 19.31 4.26 16.29
C PRO A 148 19.53 5.49 15.41
N ALA A 149 20.34 6.45 15.88
CA ALA A 149 20.64 7.69 15.15
C ALA A 149 21.42 7.48 13.84
N ASN A 150 22.06 6.33 13.65
CA ASN A 150 22.79 5.97 12.44
C ASN A 150 21.91 5.36 11.33
N LEU A 151 20.63 5.10 11.60
CA LEU A 151 19.68 4.70 10.57
C LEU A 151 19.24 5.92 9.75
N ASN A 152 19.19 5.77 8.43
CA ASN A 152 18.59 6.77 7.56
C ASN A 152 17.08 6.51 7.45
N PRO A 153 16.19 7.38 7.97
CA PRO A 153 14.74 7.15 7.95
C PRO A 153 14.18 6.90 6.55
N ALA A 154 14.71 7.60 5.52
CA ALA A 154 14.26 7.43 4.14
C ALA A 154 14.57 6.03 3.59
N ASP A 155 15.77 5.50 3.87
CA ASP A 155 16.15 4.16 3.41
C ASP A 155 15.41 3.08 4.20
N VAL A 156 15.19 3.29 5.49
CA VAL A 156 14.38 2.41 6.32
C VAL A 156 12.93 2.38 5.85
N ALA A 157 12.34 3.52 5.50
CA ALA A 157 10.98 3.58 4.96
C ALA A 157 10.84 2.80 3.63
N ARG A 158 11.82 2.93 2.73
CA ARG A 158 11.89 2.13 1.49
C ARG A 158 12.01 0.65 1.79
N PHE A 159 12.90 0.27 2.70
CA PHE A 159 13.08 -1.12 3.12
C PHE A 159 11.78 -1.72 3.70
N ILE A 160 11.08 -0.94 4.52
CA ILE A 160 9.77 -1.33 5.07
C ILE A 160 8.77 -1.60 3.94
N PHE A 161 8.64 -0.67 2.99
CA PHE A 161 7.71 -0.81 1.88
C PHE A 161 8.04 -2.02 1.01
N TYR A 162 9.30 -2.19 0.61
CA TYR A 162 9.73 -3.31 -0.25
C TYR A 162 9.62 -4.66 0.46
N GLY A 163 9.99 -4.73 1.74
CA GLY A 163 9.86 -5.94 2.54
C GLY A 163 8.40 -6.34 2.78
N PHE A 164 7.53 -5.36 3.00
CA PHE A 164 6.09 -5.55 3.11
C PHE A 164 5.49 -6.13 1.82
N GLU A 165 5.78 -5.56 0.66
CA GLU A 165 5.33 -6.08 -0.65
C GLU A 165 5.82 -7.50 -0.89
N GLY A 166 7.09 -7.81 -0.60
CA GLY A 166 7.65 -9.16 -0.72
C GLY A 166 6.96 -10.16 0.21
N ALA A 167 6.68 -9.77 1.45
CA ALA A 167 5.96 -10.61 2.39
C ALA A 167 4.51 -10.90 1.94
N LEU A 168 3.82 -9.89 1.40
CA LEU A 168 2.46 -10.07 0.85
C LEU A 168 2.44 -10.99 -0.36
N LEU A 169 3.42 -10.87 -1.26
CA LEU A 169 3.54 -11.75 -2.41
C LEU A 169 3.64 -13.22 -1.96
N HIS A 170 4.54 -13.53 -1.02
CA HIS A 170 4.71 -14.91 -0.56
C HIS A 170 3.52 -15.40 0.27
N MET A 171 2.94 -14.55 1.12
CA MET A 171 1.71 -14.83 1.86
C MET A 171 0.56 -15.29 0.94
N LYS A 172 0.37 -14.61 -0.22
CA LYS A 172 -0.64 -15.01 -1.22
C LYS A 172 -0.39 -16.41 -1.78
N VAL A 173 0.87 -16.81 -1.96
CA VAL A 173 1.23 -18.12 -2.50
C VAL A 173 0.99 -19.22 -1.48
N VAL A 174 1.46 -19.04 -0.25
CA VAL A 174 1.39 -20.08 0.80
C VAL A 174 0.07 -20.09 1.55
N LYS A 175 -0.78 -19.10 1.35
CA LYS A 175 -2.09 -18.94 2.01
C LYS A 175 -2.02 -19.02 3.53
N ASN A 176 -1.00 -18.41 4.10
CA ASN A 176 -0.87 -18.24 5.56
C ASN A 176 -0.08 -16.97 5.90
N ILE A 177 -0.12 -16.57 7.18
CA ILE A 177 0.43 -15.29 7.66
C ILE A 177 1.94 -15.33 7.93
N GLU A 178 2.57 -16.50 7.87
CA GLU A 178 3.96 -16.69 8.29
C GLU A 178 4.94 -15.71 7.62
N PRO A 179 4.95 -15.51 6.28
CA PRO A 179 5.87 -14.59 5.63
C PRO A 179 5.74 -13.14 6.16
N PHE A 180 4.54 -12.72 6.47
CA PHE A 180 4.27 -11.40 7.05
C PHE A 180 4.81 -11.28 8.48
N ARG A 181 4.66 -12.32 9.31
CA ARG A 181 5.21 -12.36 10.67
C ARG A 181 6.73 -12.38 10.69
N VAL A 182 7.36 -13.10 9.76
CA VAL A 182 8.82 -13.08 9.58
C VAL A 182 9.29 -11.66 9.25
N PHE A 183 8.66 -11.00 8.30
CA PHE A 183 8.96 -9.60 7.96
C PHE A 183 8.87 -8.68 9.20
N ARG A 184 7.75 -8.74 9.94
CA ARG A 184 7.55 -7.93 11.16
C ARG A 184 8.63 -8.19 12.22
N SER A 185 8.96 -9.46 12.46
CA SER A 185 9.98 -9.86 13.45
C SER A 185 11.36 -9.32 13.06
N CYS A 186 11.76 -9.47 11.81
CA CYS A 186 13.02 -8.95 11.29
C CYS A 186 13.08 -7.43 11.38
N LEU A 187 11.99 -6.74 10.99
CA LEU A 187 11.90 -5.29 11.07
C LEU A 187 12.04 -4.79 12.50
N LYS A 188 11.35 -5.41 13.45
CA LYS A 188 11.46 -5.08 14.88
C LYS A 188 12.90 -5.21 15.37
N GLY A 189 13.56 -6.32 15.06
CA GLY A 189 14.96 -6.53 15.40
C GLY A 189 15.88 -5.49 14.77
N TYR A 190 15.64 -5.11 13.52
CA TYR A 190 16.41 -4.08 12.82
C TYR A 190 16.26 -2.68 13.44
N LEU A 191 15.03 -2.28 13.77
CA LEU A 191 14.75 -0.97 14.35
C LEU A 191 15.21 -0.82 15.79
N THR A 192 15.24 -1.91 16.59
CA THR A 192 15.60 -1.86 18.01
C THR A 192 17.05 -2.22 18.31
N ASN A 193 17.81 -2.74 17.32
CA ASN A 193 19.16 -3.24 17.56
C ASN A 193 20.20 -2.11 17.61
N THR A 194 20.42 -1.56 18.81
CA THR A 194 21.41 -0.48 19.06
C THR A 194 22.87 -0.96 19.11
N LYS A 195 23.16 -2.26 18.93
CA LYS A 195 24.48 -2.85 19.20
C LYS A 195 25.44 -2.96 18.02
N ALA A 196 25.07 -2.59 16.81
CA ALA A 196 25.92 -2.80 15.61
C ALA A 196 27.06 -1.77 15.39
N SER A 197 27.20 -0.72 16.21
CA SER A 197 28.14 0.39 15.96
C SER A 197 29.40 0.46 16.86
N LYS A 198 29.68 -0.51 17.74
CA LYS A 198 30.86 -0.45 18.63
C LYS A 198 32.01 -1.41 18.30
N LYS A 199 32.12 -1.88 17.05
CA LYS A 199 33.29 -2.69 16.63
C LYS A 199 33.84 -2.22 15.29
N LYS A 200 34.51 -1.03 15.24
CA LYS A 200 35.59 -0.74 14.29
C LYS A 200 36.23 0.62 14.65
N SER A 201 36.99 0.66 15.74
CA SER A 201 38.09 1.61 15.91
C SER A 201 39.08 1.07 16.96
N ARG A 202 39.78 0.03 16.56
CA ARG A 202 41.04 -0.39 17.15
C ARG A 202 41.75 -1.30 16.15
N VAL A 203 42.45 -0.74 15.21
CA VAL A 203 43.79 -1.14 14.77
C VAL A 203 44.46 0.10 14.22
#